data_6bfe27bbdd70aea7ec329db8a4d3ce4a
#
_entry.id   6bfe27bbdd70aea7ec329db8a4d3ce4a
#
_cell.length_a   1.000
_cell.length_b   1.000
_cell.length_c   1.000
_cell.angle_alpha   90.00
_cell.angle_beta   90.00
_cell.angle_gamma   90.00
#
_symmetry.space_group_name_H-M   'P 1'
#
loop_
_entity.id
_entity.type
_entity.pdbx_description
1 polymer ?
#
loop_
_entity_poly.entity_id
_entity_poly.type
_entity_poly.pdbx_seq_one_letter_code
_entity_poly.pdbx_strand_id
1 'polypeptide(L)'
;MSGAVVADVLSGGRSVLDSEIKSAVRATDRDARLRWMVDEYIDFVARVLRNAGTPAAEIDDDVQRTFIAAARRLDDVRPGAERSFLLQTALYVAAHARRTVARRREVAADEAPEQVDSALTPEQLADQKRARQLLDRVLTQMDGDLRTVFVLYEFEELSMAEIADALAIPRGTVASRLRRARADFRDRVRGLGGIGGR
;
A
#
# COMPACT_ATOMS: atom_id res chain seq x y z
N MET A 1 -10.37 58.94 28.93
CA MET A 1 -9.49 57.78 28.81
C MET A 1 -10.30 56.54 28.46
N SER A 2 -10.97 56.45 27.31
CA SER A 2 -11.87 55.31 27.03
C SER A 2 -11.81 54.77 25.59
N GLY A 3 -11.00 55.35 24.70
CA GLY A 3 -10.96 54.94 23.30
C GLY A 3 -9.92 53.85 22.97
N ALA A 4 -8.86 53.73 23.74
CA ALA A 4 -7.76 52.79 23.47
C ALA A 4 -8.08 51.35 23.84
N VAL A 5 -8.89 51.11 24.87
CA VAL A 5 -9.26 49.77 25.35
C VAL A 5 -10.26 49.06 24.38
N VAL A 6 -11.14 49.83 23.74
CA VAL A 6 -12.12 49.29 22.78
C VAL A 6 -11.46 48.89 21.46
N ALA A 7 -10.43 49.61 21.02
CA ALA A 7 -9.67 49.28 19.80
C ALA A 7 -8.83 48.00 19.97
N ASP A 8 -8.31 47.73 21.15
CA ASP A 8 -7.50 46.54 21.45
C ASP A 8 -8.36 45.27 21.52
N VAL A 9 -9.57 45.33 22.08
CA VAL A 9 -10.52 44.23 22.12
C VAL A 9 -11.05 43.86 20.72
N LEU A 10 -11.26 44.83 19.85
CA LEU A 10 -11.72 44.60 18.47
C LEU A 10 -10.64 44.06 17.55
N SER A 11 -9.37 44.41 17.77
CA SER A 11 -8.25 43.89 16.99
C SER A 11 -7.88 42.44 17.42
N GLY A 12 -7.91 42.16 18.70
CA GLY A 12 -7.73 40.77 19.22
C GLY A 12 -8.78 39.79 18.73
N GLY A 13 -10.07 40.20 18.71
CA GLY A 13 -11.16 39.35 18.20
C GLY A 13 -11.06 39.02 16.71
N ARG A 14 -10.61 39.94 15.87
CA ARG A 14 -10.37 39.71 14.44
C ARG A 14 -9.24 38.69 14.20
N SER A 15 -8.15 38.81 14.94
CA SER A 15 -7.01 37.87 14.80
C SER A 15 -7.37 36.43 15.18
N VAL A 16 -8.20 36.24 16.21
CA VAL A 16 -8.67 34.91 16.64
C VAL A 16 -9.61 34.32 15.60
N LEU A 17 -10.60 35.09 15.12
CA LEU A 17 -11.54 34.66 14.08
C LEU A 17 -10.83 34.31 12.77
N ASP A 18 -9.85 35.11 12.33
CA ASP A 18 -9.05 34.84 11.14
C ASP A 18 -8.21 33.55 11.31
N SER A 19 -7.71 33.29 12.50
CA SER A 19 -6.97 32.06 12.83
C SER A 19 -7.88 30.84 12.82
N GLU A 20 -9.07 30.94 13.40
CA GLU A 20 -10.08 29.87 13.42
C GLU A 20 -10.62 29.55 12.02
N ILE A 21 -10.90 30.58 11.20
CA ILE A 21 -11.34 30.41 9.81
C ILE A 21 -10.24 29.71 8.99
N LYS A 22 -8.99 30.16 9.10
CA LYS A 22 -7.84 29.53 8.41
C LYS A 22 -7.64 28.09 8.87
N SER A 23 -7.82 27.79 10.16
CA SER A 23 -7.74 26.44 10.70
C SER A 23 -8.86 25.56 10.14
N ALA A 24 -10.09 26.04 10.10
CA ALA A 24 -11.24 25.33 9.56
C ALA A 24 -11.10 25.07 8.05
N VAL A 25 -10.63 26.04 7.29
CA VAL A 25 -10.36 25.89 5.84
C VAL A 25 -9.26 24.86 5.59
N ARG A 26 -8.18 24.89 6.37
CA ARG A 26 -7.10 23.90 6.27
C ARG A 26 -7.59 22.49 6.64
N ALA A 27 -8.43 22.34 7.66
CA ALA A 27 -9.01 21.06 8.04
C ALA A 27 -9.89 20.50 6.91
N THR A 28 -10.74 21.34 6.29
CA THR A 28 -11.61 20.95 5.18
C THR A 28 -10.79 20.54 3.95
N ASP A 29 -9.74 21.25 3.62
CA ASP A 29 -8.84 20.94 2.50
C ASP A 29 -8.07 19.62 2.77
N ARG A 30 -7.63 19.42 4.00
CA ARG A 30 -6.97 18.19 4.45
C ARG A 30 -7.89 16.98 4.36
N ASP A 31 -9.13 17.09 4.80
CA ASP A 31 -10.10 16.00 4.74
C ASP A 31 -10.51 15.70 3.29
N ALA A 32 -10.62 16.71 2.45
CA ALA A 32 -10.88 16.55 1.02
C ALA A 32 -9.72 15.81 0.33
N ARG A 33 -8.47 16.18 0.64
CA ARG A 33 -7.28 15.51 0.12
C ARG A 33 -7.20 14.06 0.58
N LEU A 34 -7.48 13.79 1.86
CA LEU A 34 -7.47 12.42 2.38
C LEU A 34 -8.54 11.55 1.71
N ARG A 35 -9.77 12.06 1.54
CA ARG A 35 -10.82 11.34 0.81
C ARG A 35 -10.41 11.01 -0.60
N TRP A 36 -9.90 12.01 -1.34
CA TRP A 36 -9.38 11.78 -2.67
C TRP A 36 -8.27 10.71 -2.70
N MET A 37 -7.33 10.74 -1.74
CA MET A 37 -6.28 9.70 -1.66
C MET A 37 -6.86 8.31 -1.40
N VAL A 38 -7.91 8.19 -0.58
CA VAL A 38 -8.58 6.91 -0.35
C VAL A 38 -9.24 6.44 -1.64
N ASP A 39 -10.06 7.27 -2.28
CA ASP A 39 -10.79 6.93 -3.49
C ASP A 39 -9.85 6.52 -4.65
N GLU A 40 -8.74 7.23 -4.81
CA GLU A 40 -7.78 7.02 -5.90
C GLU A 40 -6.85 5.80 -5.65
N TYR A 41 -6.46 5.55 -4.39
CA TYR A 41 -5.38 4.61 -4.09
C TYR A 41 -5.76 3.41 -3.23
N ILE A 42 -7.03 3.21 -2.87
CA ILE A 42 -7.45 2.08 -2.01
C ILE A 42 -7.09 0.73 -2.64
N ASP A 43 -7.39 0.54 -3.92
CA ASP A 43 -7.08 -0.68 -4.65
C ASP A 43 -5.58 -0.90 -4.82
N PHE A 44 -4.84 0.18 -5.07
CA PHE A 44 -3.37 0.15 -5.14
C PHE A 44 -2.77 -0.32 -3.81
N VAL A 45 -3.20 0.27 -2.69
CA VAL A 45 -2.73 -0.11 -1.34
C VAL A 45 -3.07 -1.56 -1.03
N ALA A 46 -4.29 -2.01 -1.33
CA ALA A 46 -4.72 -3.40 -1.12
C ALA A 46 -3.87 -4.38 -1.95
N ARG A 47 -3.56 -4.06 -3.22
CA ARG A 47 -2.65 -4.89 -4.04
C ARG A 47 -1.23 -4.93 -3.47
N VAL A 48 -0.68 -3.79 -3.07
CA VAL A 48 0.65 -3.72 -2.46
C VAL A 48 0.73 -4.59 -1.21
N LEU A 49 -0.24 -4.49 -0.32
CA LEU A 49 -0.32 -5.28 0.92
C LEU A 49 -0.40 -6.78 0.63
N ARG A 50 -1.32 -7.19 -0.26
CA ARG A 50 -1.47 -8.59 -0.69
C ARG A 50 -0.17 -9.14 -1.26
N ASN A 51 0.44 -8.42 -2.16
CA ASN A 51 1.69 -8.79 -2.81
C ASN A 51 2.89 -8.75 -1.85
N ALA A 52 2.85 -7.90 -0.82
CA ALA A 52 3.84 -7.90 0.25
C ALA A 52 3.66 -9.07 1.24
N GLY A 53 2.59 -9.87 1.10
CA GLY A 53 2.35 -11.09 1.88
C GLY A 53 1.54 -10.89 3.14
N THR A 54 0.71 -9.84 3.19
CA THR A 54 -0.34 -9.71 4.21
C THR A 54 -1.36 -10.84 4.00
N PRO A 55 -1.75 -11.58 5.06
CA PRO A 55 -2.82 -12.57 4.98
C PRO A 55 -4.12 -11.93 4.48
N ALA A 56 -4.91 -12.64 3.67
CA ALA A 56 -6.12 -12.08 3.07
C ALA A 56 -7.12 -11.57 4.12
N ALA A 57 -7.25 -12.27 5.24
CA ALA A 57 -8.10 -11.86 6.36
C ALA A 57 -7.66 -10.54 7.04
N GLU A 58 -6.42 -10.09 6.85
CA GLU A 58 -5.86 -8.89 7.46
C GLU A 58 -5.72 -7.72 6.46
N ILE A 59 -6.05 -7.94 5.17
CA ILE A 59 -5.87 -6.92 4.12
C ILE A 59 -6.66 -5.67 4.41
N ASP A 60 -7.94 -5.78 4.74
CA ASP A 60 -8.83 -4.63 4.98
C ASP A 60 -8.37 -3.82 6.19
N ASP A 61 -7.97 -4.51 7.26
CA ASP A 61 -7.41 -3.89 8.46
C ASP A 61 -6.09 -3.15 8.15
N ASP A 62 -5.21 -3.77 7.36
CA ASP A 62 -3.92 -3.16 7.00
C ASP A 62 -4.08 -2.01 6.00
N VAL A 63 -5.08 -2.06 5.10
CA VAL A 63 -5.49 -0.91 4.27
C VAL A 63 -5.92 0.25 5.17
N GLN A 64 -6.82 0.00 6.12
CA GLN A 64 -7.26 1.01 7.06
C GLN A 64 -6.09 1.59 7.88
N ARG A 65 -5.21 0.74 8.41
CA ARG A 65 -3.99 1.16 9.13
C ARG A 65 -3.09 2.04 8.27
N THR A 66 -2.95 1.69 6.99
CA THR A 66 -2.15 2.48 6.04
C THR A 66 -2.71 3.88 5.87
N PHE A 67 -4.03 4.04 5.66
CA PHE A 67 -4.64 5.35 5.50
C PHE A 67 -4.70 6.14 6.82
N ILE A 68 -4.87 5.48 7.98
CA ILE A 68 -4.76 6.14 9.28
C ILE A 68 -3.33 6.69 9.50
N ALA A 69 -2.30 5.92 9.16
CA ALA A 69 -0.91 6.38 9.25
C ALA A 69 -0.64 7.53 8.26
N ALA A 70 -1.20 7.46 7.06
CA ALA A 70 -1.12 8.52 6.06
C ALA A 70 -1.81 9.79 6.54
N ALA A 71 -3.00 9.70 7.11
CA ALA A 71 -3.73 10.83 7.66
C ALA A 71 -2.95 11.60 8.73
N ARG A 72 -2.20 10.90 9.58
CA ARG A 72 -1.37 11.52 10.64
C ARG A 72 -0.21 12.36 10.09
N ARG A 73 0.25 12.06 8.89
CA ARG A 73 1.42 12.69 8.25
C ARG A 73 1.09 13.38 6.93
N LEU A 74 -0.19 13.63 6.69
CA LEU A 74 -0.67 14.17 5.41
C LEU A 74 -0.02 15.51 5.05
N ASP A 75 0.25 16.34 6.06
CA ASP A 75 0.86 17.65 5.88
C ASP A 75 2.35 17.57 5.46
N ASP A 76 3.00 16.45 5.75
CA ASP A 76 4.39 16.16 5.34
C ASP A 76 4.47 15.67 3.88
N VAL A 77 3.33 15.27 3.29
CA VAL A 77 3.28 14.69 1.95
C VAL A 77 3.20 15.78 0.90
N ARG A 78 4.25 15.90 0.06
CA ARG A 78 4.26 16.84 -1.05
C ARG A 78 3.16 16.48 -2.06
N PRO A 79 2.47 17.46 -2.64
CA PRO A 79 1.55 17.22 -3.76
C PRO A 79 2.25 16.44 -4.89
N GLY A 80 1.61 15.38 -5.38
CA GLY A 80 2.15 14.47 -6.39
C GLY A 80 3.04 13.33 -5.84
N ALA A 81 3.34 13.31 -4.53
CA ALA A 81 4.09 12.24 -3.89
C ALA A 81 3.20 11.24 -3.11
N GLU A 82 1.88 11.37 -3.23
CA GLU A 82 0.90 10.59 -2.48
C GLU A 82 1.06 9.08 -2.71
N ARG A 83 1.20 8.67 -3.97
CA ARG A 83 1.37 7.26 -4.35
C ARG A 83 2.63 6.65 -3.71
N SER A 84 3.76 7.34 -3.80
CA SER A 84 5.03 6.88 -3.22
C SER A 84 4.98 6.84 -1.69
N PHE A 85 4.31 7.81 -1.07
CA PHE A 85 4.12 7.85 0.37
C PHE A 85 3.23 6.69 0.86
N LEU A 86 2.11 6.43 0.19
CA LEU A 86 1.22 5.31 0.50
C LEU A 86 1.91 3.97 0.29
N LEU A 87 2.72 3.85 -0.77
CA LEU A 87 3.54 2.65 -1.02
C LEU A 87 4.47 2.36 0.17
N GLN A 88 5.26 3.34 0.60
CA GLN A 88 6.18 3.19 1.73
C GLN A 88 5.43 2.82 3.01
N THR A 89 4.29 3.48 3.26
CA THR A 89 3.46 3.24 4.44
C THR A 89 2.86 1.83 4.41
N ALA A 90 2.32 1.39 3.28
CA ALA A 90 1.77 0.04 3.11
C ALA A 90 2.84 -1.05 3.30
N LEU A 91 4.02 -0.87 2.73
CA LEU A 91 5.15 -1.80 2.91
C LEU A 91 5.61 -1.87 4.37
N TYR A 92 5.61 -0.75 5.09
CA TYR A 92 5.90 -0.72 6.52
C TYR A 92 4.84 -1.48 7.33
N VAL A 93 3.56 -1.26 7.04
CA VAL A 93 2.42 -1.97 7.68
C VAL A 93 2.54 -3.46 7.42
N ALA A 94 2.74 -3.90 6.17
CA ALA A 94 2.92 -5.31 5.82
C ALA A 94 4.14 -5.94 6.53
N ALA A 95 5.25 -5.23 6.62
CA ALA A 95 6.44 -5.72 7.34
C ALA A 95 6.19 -5.87 8.84
N HIS A 96 5.38 -5.00 9.43
CA HIS A 96 4.98 -5.08 10.83
C HIS A 96 4.01 -6.25 11.07
N ALA A 97 3.00 -6.41 10.21
CA ALA A 97 2.05 -7.53 10.27
C ALA A 97 2.79 -8.88 10.18
N ARG A 98 3.70 -9.04 9.22
CA ARG A 98 4.52 -10.28 9.10
C ARG A 98 5.31 -10.60 10.36
N ARG A 99 5.91 -9.61 11.00
CA ARG A 99 6.64 -9.80 12.28
C ARG A 99 5.71 -10.26 13.39
N THR A 100 4.49 -9.73 13.43
CA THR A 100 3.47 -10.11 14.41
C THR A 100 2.95 -11.52 14.16
N VAL A 101 2.71 -11.88 12.88
CA VAL A 101 2.30 -13.24 12.48
C VAL A 101 3.41 -14.26 12.69
N ALA A 102 4.67 -13.93 12.42
CA ALA A 102 5.80 -14.81 12.71
C ALA A 102 5.90 -15.15 14.21
N ARG A 103 5.58 -14.20 15.09
CA ARG A 103 5.45 -14.45 16.54
C ARG A 103 4.21 -15.27 16.90
N ARG A 104 3.12 -15.22 16.09
CA ARG A 104 1.87 -15.97 16.32
C ARG A 104 1.86 -17.34 15.64
N ARG A 105 2.67 -17.55 14.59
CA ARG A 105 2.75 -18.82 13.84
C ARG A 105 3.40 -19.97 14.62
N GLU A 106 3.77 -19.76 15.85
CA GLU A 106 3.87 -20.91 16.77
C GLU A 106 2.51 -21.56 17.08
N VAL A 107 1.38 -20.91 16.64
CA VAL A 107 0.00 -21.43 16.87
C VAL A 107 -0.89 -21.07 15.68
N ALA A 108 -1.12 -22.03 14.77
CA ALA A 108 -2.24 -22.11 13.80
C ALA A 108 -2.10 -21.46 12.39
N ALA A 109 -2.47 -22.29 11.39
CA ALA A 109 -2.70 -21.95 9.97
C ALA A 109 -4.20 -21.75 9.71
N ASP A 110 -4.58 -20.78 8.85
CA ASP A 110 -5.90 -20.82 8.20
C ASP A 110 -6.01 -19.96 6.91
N GLU A 111 -7.01 -20.30 6.08
CA GLU A 111 -7.17 -19.99 4.65
C GLU A 111 -7.85 -18.63 4.37
N ALA A 112 -7.70 -18.13 3.12
CA ALA A 112 -8.14 -16.81 2.66
C ALA A 112 -9.41 -16.84 1.80
N PRO A 113 -10.34 -15.86 1.89
CA PRO A 113 -11.47 -15.72 0.98
C PRO A 113 -11.17 -14.81 -0.23
N GLU A 114 -11.93 -15.05 -1.30
CA GLU A 114 -11.73 -14.62 -2.67
C GLU A 114 -12.71 -13.50 -3.08
N GLN A 115 -12.24 -12.45 -3.76
CA GLN A 115 -13.09 -11.46 -4.43
C GLN A 115 -13.12 -11.71 -5.94
N VAL A 116 -14.32 -11.73 -6.52
CA VAL A 116 -14.60 -12.02 -7.93
C VAL A 116 -15.07 -10.73 -8.62
N ASP A 117 -14.40 -10.36 -9.70
CA ASP A 117 -14.82 -9.29 -10.61
C ASP A 117 -15.57 -9.90 -11.81
N SER A 118 -16.76 -9.37 -12.15
CA SER A 118 -17.74 -10.07 -12.97
C SER A 118 -17.97 -9.42 -14.34
N ALA A 119 -17.20 -9.85 -15.36
CA ALA A 119 -17.50 -9.55 -16.76
C ALA A 119 -17.08 -10.65 -17.76
N LEU A 120 -16.80 -11.88 -17.29
CA LEU A 120 -16.27 -12.97 -18.11
C LEU A 120 -17.24 -14.18 -18.14
N THR A 121 -17.14 -15.03 -19.18
CA THR A 121 -17.89 -16.28 -19.21
C THR A 121 -17.43 -17.23 -18.08
N PRO A 122 -18.27 -18.19 -17.64
CA PRO A 122 -17.92 -19.13 -16.57
C PRO A 122 -16.60 -19.88 -16.81
N GLU A 123 -16.30 -20.26 -18.06
CA GLU A 123 -15.05 -20.94 -18.43
C GLU A 123 -13.85 -19.99 -18.33
N GLN A 124 -13.98 -18.76 -18.86
CA GLN A 124 -12.94 -17.74 -18.78
C GLN A 124 -12.68 -17.31 -17.33
N LEU A 125 -13.72 -17.23 -16.51
CA LEU A 125 -13.60 -16.98 -15.07
C LEU A 125 -12.86 -18.10 -14.36
N ALA A 126 -13.14 -19.36 -14.70
CA ALA A 126 -12.45 -20.52 -14.10
C ALA A 126 -10.96 -20.54 -14.48
N ASP A 127 -10.62 -20.24 -15.72
CA ASP A 127 -9.23 -20.21 -16.19
C ASP A 127 -8.46 -19.02 -15.58
N GLN A 128 -9.11 -17.85 -15.50
CA GLN A 128 -8.53 -16.68 -14.85
C GLN A 128 -8.31 -16.92 -13.35
N LYS A 129 -9.27 -17.58 -12.68
CA LYS A 129 -9.16 -17.97 -11.28
C LYS A 129 -7.98 -18.91 -11.06
N ARG A 130 -7.84 -19.96 -11.91
CA ARG A 130 -6.71 -20.90 -11.86
C ARG A 130 -5.37 -20.18 -12.07
N ALA A 131 -5.31 -19.27 -13.05
CA ALA A 131 -4.10 -18.48 -13.31
C ALA A 131 -3.72 -17.59 -12.12
N ARG A 132 -4.70 -16.90 -11.50
CA ARG A 132 -4.48 -16.11 -10.27
C ARG A 132 -3.99 -16.97 -9.11
N GLN A 133 -4.64 -18.11 -8.86
CA GLN A 133 -4.22 -19.04 -7.79
C GLN A 133 -2.83 -19.60 -8.02
N LEU A 134 -2.46 -19.85 -9.28
CA LEU A 134 -1.11 -20.28 -9.64
C LEU A 134 -0.09 -19.19 -9.35
N LEU A 135 -0.39 -17.94 -9.79
CA LEU A 135 0.45 -16.78 -9.54
C LEU A 135 0.65 -16.56 -8.03
N ASP A 136 -0.43 -16.58 -7.25
CA ASP A 136 -0.39 -16.40 -5.80
C ASP A 136 0.47 -17.47 -5.11
N ARG A 137 0.35 -18.73 -5.53
CA ARG A 137 1.23 -19.81 -5.03
C ARG A 137 2.69 -19.56 -5.34
N VAL A 138 3.01 -19.17 -6.56
CA VAL A 138 4.40 -18.87 -6.95
C VAL A 138 4.94 -17.71 -6.13
N LEU A 139 4.20 -16.60 -6.05
CA LEU A 139 4.60 -15.42 -5.30
C LEU A 139 4.78 -15.71 -3.81
N THR A 140 3.89 -16.50 -3.21
CA THR A 140 3.96 -16.87 -1.78
C THR A 140 5.20 -17.69 -1.45
N GLN A 141 5.68 -18.52 -2.39
CA GLN A 141 6.86 -19.34 -2.21
C GLN A 141 8.18 -18.58 -2.44
N MET A 142 8.14 -17.38 -3.03
CA MET A 142 9.32 -16.55 -3.24
C MET A 142 9.83 -15.95 -1.92
N ASP A 143 11.14 -15.71 -1.85
CA ASP A 143 11.73 -14.88 -0.80
C ASP A 143 11.04 -13.52 -0.75
N GLY A 144 10.72 -13.03 0.46
CA GLY A 144 9.92 -11.82 0.65
C GLY A 144 10.53 -10.58 0.02
N ASP A 145 11.87 -10.42 0.08
CA ASP A 145 12.57 -9.29 -0.51
C ASP A 145 12.57 -9.35 -2.03
N LEU A 146 12.72 -10.56 -2.60
CA LEU A 146 12.68 -10.78 -4.05
C LEU A 146 11.26 -10.58 -4.58
N ARG A 147 10.26 -11.12 -3.90
CA ARG A 147 8.85 -10.96 -4.24
C ARG A 147 8.44 -9.48 -4.24
N THR A 148 8.78 -8.73 -3.20
CA THR A 148 8.45 -7.32 -3.10
C THR A 148 8.99 -6.53 -4.29
N VAL A 149 10.28 -6.67 -4.62
CA VAL A 149 10.88 -5.98 -5.77
C VAL A 149 10.25 -6.42 -7.09
N PHE A 150 9.98 -7.72 -7.24
CA PHE A 150 9.35 -8.29 -8.44
C PHE A 150 7.96 -7.70 -8.67
N VAL A 151 7.12 -7.70 -7.64
CA VAL A 151 5.76 -7.20 -7.75
C VAL A 151 5.72 -5.71 -8.02
N LEU A 152 6.52 -4.93 -7.31
CA LEU A 152 6.58 -3.48 -7.52
C LEU A 152 7.02 -3.12 -8.95
N TYR A 153 7.90 -3.91 -9.56
CA TYR A 153 8.38 -3.66 -10.90
C TYR A 153 7.43 -4.19 -11.98
N GLU A 154 7.00 -5.47 -11.89
CA GLU A 154 6.26 -6.16 -12.97
C GLU A 154 4.75 -5.89 -12.92
N PHE A 155 4.17 -5.63 -11.76
CA PHE A 155 2.72 -5.46 -11.60
C PHE A 155 2.30 -4.03 -11.27
N GLU A 156 3.12 -3.30 -10.51
CA GLU A 156 2.82 -1.91 -10.15
C GLU A 156 3.57 -0.91 -11.06
N GLU A 157 4.34 -1.41 -12.04
CA GLU A 157 5.04 -0.62 -13.07
C GLU A 157 5.97 0.47 -12.51
N LEU A 158 6.48 0.27 -11.29
CA LEU A 158 7.40 1.22 -10.67
C LEU A 158 8.79 1.12 -11.29
N SER A 159 9.42 2.27 -11.51
CA SER A 159 10.82 2.32 -11.94
C SER A 159 11.76 1.82 -10.83
N MET A 160 12.95 1.35 -11.21
CA MET A 160 13.97 0.95 -10.24
C MET A 160 14.37 2.09 -9.28
N ALA A 161 14.20 3.36 -9.68
CA ALA A 161 14.43 4.50 -8.83
C ALA A 161 13.38 4.63 -7.74
N GLU A 162 12.10 4.59 -8.12
CA GLU A 162 10.98 4.64 -7.17
C GLU A 162 11.00 3.47 -6.19
N ILE A 163 11.35 2.26 -6.65
CA ILE A 163 11.52 1.08 -5.79
C ILE A 163 12.69 1.28 -4.81
N ALA A 164 13.81 1.82 -5.26
CA ALA A 164 14.96 2.09 -4.42
C ALA A 164 14.62 3.08 -3.31
N ASP A 165 13.92 4.15 -3.65
CA ASP A 165 13.46 5.18 -2.71
C ASP A 165 12.41 4.60 -1.74
N ALA A 166 11.43 3.82 -2.26
CA ALA A 166 10.36 3.22 -1.45
C ALA A 166 10.89 2.21 -0.42
N LEU A 167 11.87 1.41 -0.80
CA LEU A 167 12.46 0.37 0.06
C LEU A 167 13.69 0.87 0.85
N ALA A 168 14.13 2.11 0.63
CA ALA A 168 15.36 2.68 1.20
C ALA A 168 16.60 1.80 0.95
N ILE A 169 16.75 1.26 -0.27
CA ILE A 169 17.89 0.43 -0.69
C ILE A 169 18.55 1.01 -1.96
N PRO A 170 19.84 0.75 -2.18
CA PRO A 170 20.52 1.20 -3.41
C PRO A 170 19.87 0.64 -4.69
N ARG A 171 19.85 1.42 -5.78
CA ARG A 171 19.34 0.98 -7.10
C ARG A 171 20.04 -0.29 -7.60
N GLY A 172 21.34 -0.46 -7.35
CA GLY A 172 22.07 -1.68 -7.67
C GLY A 172 21.53 -2.91 -6.93
N THR A 173 21.05 -2.72 -5.69
CA THR A 173 20.38 -3.78 -4.92
C THR A 173 19.03 -4.12 -5.53
N VAL A 174 18.25 -3.12 -5.96
CA VAL A 174 16.98 -3.35 -6.68
C VAL A 174 17.24 -4.17 -7.93
N ALA A 175 18.18 -3.76 -8.77
CA ALA A 175 18.52 -4.46 -10.02
C ALA A 175 18.96 -5.92 -9.78
N SER A 176 19.79 -6.16 -8.77
CA SER A 176 20.25 -7.51 -8.43
C SER A 176 19.13 -8.39 -7.87
N ARG A 177 18.27 -7.83 -7.00
CA ARG A 177 17.08 -8.53 -6.47
C ARG A 177 16.10 -8.85 -7.60
N LEU A 178 15.80 -7.89 -8.50
CA LEU A 178 14.88 -8.09 -9.62
C LEU A 178 15.37 -9.21 -10.55
N ARG A 179 16.68 -9.23 -10.89
CA ARG A 179 17.26 -10.31 -11.69
C ARG A 179 17.08 -11.68 -11.03
N ARG A 180 17.36 -11.78 -9.74
CA ARG A 180 17.18 -13.03 -8.97
C ARG A 180 15.70 -13.41 -8.86
N ALA A 181 14.84 -12.45 -8.62
CA ALA A 181 13.39 -12.66 -8.53
C ALA A 181 12.80 -13.20 -9.84
N ARG A 182 13.21 -12.64 -10.99
CA ARG A 182 12.81 -13.13 -12.31
C ARG A 182 13.30 -14.57 -12.59
N ALA A 183 14.46 -14.93 -12.11
CA ALA A 183 14.98 -16.29 -12.24
C ALA A 183 14.16 -17.25 -11.36
N ASP A 184 14.00 -16.93 -10.08
CA ASP A 184 13.22 -17.74 -9.11
C ASP A 184 11.77 -17.92 -9.58
N PHE A 185 11.11 -16.85 -10.04
CA PHE A 185 9.75 -16.93 -10.59
C PHE A 185 9.66 -17.89 -11.77
N ARG A 186 10.56 -17.78 -12.76
CA ARG A 186 10.58 -18.65 -13.93
C ARG A 186 10.79 -20.13 -13.55
N ASP A 187 11.68 -20.40 -12.62
CA ASP A 187 11.98 -21.76 -12.19
C ASP A 187 10.79 -22.40 -11.47
N ARG A 188 10.09 -21.62 -10.64
CA ARG A 188 8.85 -22.09 -9.97
C ARG A 188 7.72 -22.35 -10.95
N VAL A 189 7.50 -21.46 -11.92
CA VAL A 189 6.46 -21.65 -12.96
C VAL A 189 6.77 -22.89 -13.78
N ARG A 190 8.04 -23.14 -14.17
CA ARG A 190 8.44 -24.37 -14.87
C ARG A 190 8.18 -25.62 -14.02
N GLY A 191 8.48 -25.56 -12.72
CA GLY A 191 8.21 -26.67 -11.80
C GLY A 191 6.74 -27.03 -11.69
N LEU A 192 5.85 -26.04 -11.79
CA LEU A 192 4.40 -26.24 -11.75
C LEU A 192 3.83 -26.72 -13.10
N GLY A 193 4.40 -26.30 -14.23
CA GLY A 193 4.01 -26.76 -15.57
C GLY A 193 4.42 -28.21 -15.87
N GLY A 194 5.44 -28.73 -15.18
CA GLY A 194 5.87 -30.14 -15.30
C GLY A 194 4.97 -31.16 -14.61
N ILE A 195 4.00 -30.75 -13.81
CA ILE A 195 3.10 -31.65 -13.06
C ILE A 195 1.79 -31.95 -13.85
N GLY A 196 1.52 -31.21 -14.94
CA GLY A 196 0.29 -31.35 -15.75
C GLY A 196 0.42 -32.27 -16.99
N GLY A 197 1.55 -32.98 -17.15
CA GLY A 197 1.82 -33.83 -18.30
C GLY A 197 2.10 -35.28 -17.91
N ARG A 198 1.09 -35.98 -17.31
CA ARG A 198 1.02 -37.44 -17.28
C ARG A 198 -0.42 -37.87 -17.32
#